data_86eec83ea39bee266b43a00f3af36c31
#
_entry.id   86eec83ea39bee266b43a00f3af36c31
#
_cell.length_a   1.000
_cell.length_b   1.000
_cell.length_c   1.000
_cell.angle_alpha   90.00
_cell.angle_beta   90.00
_cell.angle_gamma   90.00
#
_symmetry.space_group_name_H-M   'P 1'
#
loop_
_entity.id
_entity.type
_entity.pdbx_description
1 polymer ?
#
loop_
_entity_poly.entity_id
_entity_poly.type
_entity_poly.pdbx_seq_one_letter_code
_entity_poly.pdbx_strand_id
1 'polypeptide(L)'
;ASAQQYFTKTTPGKYIYKVVDYSPAPGQFVNKLPMFETGDDATKMAQKCTESLANNKGDLVTLGAFGGSIIFHFDHSVANVAGQKDFLIEGNAFEGNSEPGIVMVSKDVNRNGIADDPWYELSGSADRETPNKLVYGYEVTYTASPMQDIPWTDNKGGSGKVERNTYHSQEYYPLW
;
A
#
# COMPACT_ATOMS: atom_id res chain seq x y z
N ALA A 1 20.62 -5.20 19.84
CA ALA A 1 19.38 -4.51 19.46
C ALA A 1 18.32 -4.89 20.49
N SER A 2 17.79 -3.91 21.22
CA SER A 2 16.72 -4.15 22.19
C SER A 2 15.46 -4.51 21.43
N ALA A 3 14.85 -5.65 21.72
CA ALA A 3 13.53 -5.98 21.23
C ALA A 3 12.57 -4.86 21.67
N GLN A 4 12.00 -4.15 20.69
CA GLN A 4 11.07 -3.09 20.97
C GLN A 4 9.80 -3.75 21.52
N GLN A 5 9.39 -3.39 22.72
CA GLN A 5 8.15 -3.92 23.32
C GLN A 5 6.97 -3.38 22.52
N TYR A 6 6.41 -4.19 21.63
CA TYR A 6 5.27 -3.84 20.78
C TYR A 6 3.94 -3.67 21.55
N PHE A 7 3.85 -4.11 22.78
CA PHE A 7 2.61 -4.17 23.54
C PHE A 7 2.73 -3.53 24.93
N THR A 8 2.92 -2.21 24.95
CA THR A 8 2.90 -1.45 26.22
C THR A 8 1.55 -0.78 26.49
N LYS A 9 0.62 -0.81 25.54
CA LYS A 9 -0.72 -0.25 25.77
C LYS A 9 -1.61 -1.26 26.49
N THR A 10 -2.20 -0.86 27.59
CA THR A 10 -3.20 -1.63 28.34
C THR A 10 -4.53 -1.77 27.57
N THR A 11 -4.76 -0.90 26.58
CA THR A 11 -5.94 -0.93 25.68
C THR A 11 -5.47 -0.87 24.24
N PRO A 12 -5.71 -1.91 23.41
CA PRO A 12 -5.36 -1.92 21.99
C PRO A 12 -6.07 -0.81 21.23
N GLY A 13 -5.37 -0.21 20.27
CA GLY A 13 -5.93 0.78 19.37
C GLY A 13 -6.87 0.12 18.34
N LYS A 14 -7.96 0.79 17.98
CA LYS A 14 -8.90 0.29 16.96
C LYS A 14 -8.33 0.41 15.54
N TYR A 15 -7.43 1.34 15.32
CA TYR A 15 -6.92 1.71 13.99
C TYR A 15 -5.45 1.31 13.84
N ILE A 16 -4.95 1.38 12.60
CA ILE A 16 -3.52 1.16 12.35
C ILE A 16 -2.68 2.09 13.21
N TYR A 17 -1.51 1.61 13.60
CA TYR A 17 -0.61 2.32 14.49
C TYR A 17 0.53 3.00 13.73
N LYS A 18 1.16 2.29 12.80
CA LYS A 18 2.32 2.79 12.07
C LYS A 18 2.44 2.17 10.69
N VAL A 19 2.82 2.98 9.71
CA VAL A 19 3.29 2.53 8.40
C VAL A 19 4.80 2.29 8.49
N VAL A 20 5.26 1.14 8.06
CA VAL A 20 6.68 0.72 8.10
C VAL A 20 7.34 0.72 6.74
N ASP A 21 6.56 0.55 5.68
CA ASP A 21 7.01 0.68 4.30
C ASP A 21 5.95 1.34 3.43
N TYR A 22 6.38 2.17 2.50
CA TYR A 22 5.52 2.82 1.53
C TYR A 22 6.24 2.91 0.18
N SER A 23 5.76 2.13 -0.77
CA SER A 23 6.35 1.95 -2.10
C SER A 23 5.27 2.10 -3.18
N PRO A 24 4.80 3.32 -3.47
CA PRO A 24 3.78 3.52 -4.50
C PRO A 24 4.38 3.30 -5.90
N ALA A 25 3.58 2.73 -6.79
CA ALA A 25 3.85 2.75 -8.23
C ALA A 25 3.46 4.12 -8.82
N PRO A 26 3.88 4.43 -10.05
CA PRO A 26 3.52 5.70 -10.68
C PRO A 26 2.00 5.94 -10.72
N GLY A 27 1.57 7.19 -10.50
CA GLY A 27 0.16 7.53 -10.50
C GLY A 27 -0.12 9.02 -10.24
N GLN A 28 -1.34 9.45 -10.57
CA GLN A 28 -1.73 10.87 -10.55
C GLN A 28 -1.67 11.55 -9.17
N PHE A 29 -1.68 10.79 -8.08
CA PHE A 29 -1.61 11.32 -6.72
C PHE A 29 -0.28 11.03 -6.03
N VAL A 30 0.66 10.38 -6.71
CA VAL A 30 2.02 10.18 -6.20
C VAL A 30 2.68 11.55 -6.02
N ASN A 31 3.46 11.71 -4.96
CA ASN A 31 4.04 12.98 -4.49
C ASN A 31 3.02 14.03 -3.97
N LYS A 32 1.73 13.67 -3.93
CA LYS A 32 0.65 14.52 -3.38
C LYS A 32 -0.05 13.92 -2.17
N LEU A 33 -0.21 12.59 -2.15
CA LEU A 33 -0.89 11.87 -1.07
C LEU A 33 -0.04 10.69 -0.59
N PRO A 34 0.86 10.94 0.39
CA PRO A 34 1.18 12.20 1.07
C PRO A 34 2.06 13.13 0.22
N MET A 35 2.10 14.41 0.61
CA MET A 35 2.89 15.42 -0.07
C MET A 35 4.39 15.16 0.11
N PHE A 36 5.10 14.98 -1.02
CA PHE A 36 6.55 14.94 -1.05
C PHE A 36 7.14 16.37 -0.92
N GLU A 37 8.18 16.49 -0.16
CA GLU A 37 8.99 17.70 -0.03
C GLU A 37 10.46 17.39 -0.33
N THR A 38 11.17 18.35 -0.92
CA THR A 38 12.59 18.16 -1.27
C THR A 38 13.40 17.74 -0.05
N GLY A 39 14.08 16.60 -0.16
CA GLY A 39 14.86 16.01 0.92
C GLY A 39 14.13 14.89 1.70
N ASP A 40 12.88 14.62 1.38
CA ASP A 40 12.22 13.42 1.91
C ASP A 40 12.86 12.16 1.33
N ASP A 41 13.04 11.17 2.18
CA ASP A 41 13.43 9.82 1.83
C ASP A 41 12.27 8.83 2.07
N ALA A 42 12.47 7.55 1.76
CA ALA A 42 11.46 6.51 1.96
C ALA A 42 10.99 6.43 3.42
N THR A 43 11.89 6.62 4.38
CA THR A 43 11.54 6.62 5.81
C THR A 43 10.62 7.79 6.16
N LYS A 44 10.94 8.97 5.64
CA LYS A 44 10.12 10.17 5.87
C LYS A 44 8.75 10.04 5.20
N MET A 45 8.67 9.46 4.01
CA MET A 45 7.41 9.23 3.32
C MET A 45 6.53 8.20 4.06
N ALA A 46 7.09 7.12 4.58
CA ALA A 46 6.37 6.18 5.45
C ALA A 46 5.88 6.85 6.75
N GLN A 47 6.68 7.75 7.33
CA GLN A 47 6.24 8.58 8.47
C GLN A 47 5.04 9.46 8.09
N LYS A 48 5.07 10.15 6.95
CA LYS A 48 3.95 10.97 6.46
C LYS A 48 2.69 10.14 6.22
N CYS A 49 2.82 8.92 5.69
CA CYS A 49 1.70 7.98 5.60
C CYS A 49 1.14 7.63 7.00
N THR A 50 2.01 7.42 7.99
CA THR A 50 1.58 7.20 9.37
C THR A 50 0.80 8.40 9.92
N GLU A 51 1.27 9.61 9.65
CA GLU A 51 0.61 10.84 10.07
C GLU A 51 -0.77 11.01 9.45
N SER A 52 -0.97 10.54 8.20
CA SER A 52 -2.26 10.56 7.51
C SER A 52 -3.23 9.48 7.98
N LEU A 53 -2.75 8.26 8.21
CA LEU A 53 -3.62 7.09 8.35
C LEU A 53 -3.78 6.58 9.79
N ALA A 54 -2.77 6.76 10.65
CA ALA A 54 -2.78 6.15 11.97
C ALA A 54 -3.77 6.83 12.92
N ASN A 55 -4.30 6.06 13.85
CA ASN A 55 -5.16 6.56 14.93
C ASN A 55 -6.43 7.31 14.45
N ASN A 56 -7.00 6.86 13.33
CA ASN A 56 -8.22 7.44 12.75
C ASN A 56 -8.05 8.89 12.25
N LYS A 57 -7.00 9.16 11.53
CA LYS A 57 -6.81 10.48 10.89
C LYS A 57 -7.81 10.73 9.75
N GLY A 58 -8.21 9.66 9.05
CA GLY A 58 -9.24 9.72 8.00
C GLY A 58 -8.75 10.27 6.65
N ASP A 59 -7.46 10.44 6.50
CA ASP A 59 -6.85 10.83 5.23
C ASP A 59 -6.63 9.62 4.31
N LEU A 60 -6.29 9.91 3.06
CA LEU A 60 -5.93 8.92 2.05
C LEU A 60 -4.44 8.99 1.73
N VAL A 61 -3.88 7.84 1.35
CA VAL A 61 -2.58 7.76 0.69
C VAL A 61 -2.75 7.03 -0.64
N THR A 62 -1.98 7.42 -1.65
CA THR A 62 -2.03 6.76 -2.95
C THR A 62 -1.07 5.60 -3.02
N LEU A 63 -1.49 4.49 -3.62
CA LEU A 63 -0.59 3.40 -4.01
C LEU A 63 -0.18 3.49 -5.47
N GLY A 64 -0.81 4.38 -6.25
CA GLY A 64 -0.54 4.51 -7.68
C GLY A 64 -1.09 3.35 -8.50
N ALA A 65 -0.40 3.02 -9.59
CA ALA A 65 -0.77 1.95 -10.49
C ALA A 65 -0.36 0.56 -9.94
N PHE A 66 -0.34 -0.46 -10.81
CA PHE A 66 0.00 -1.84 -10.45
C PHE A 66 1.36 -1.95 -9.76
N GLY A 67 1.40 -2.70 -8.67
CA GLY A 67 2.61 -2.98 -7.89
C GLY A 67 2.88 -2.01 -6.73
N GLY A 68 2.12 -0.92 -6.63
CA GLY A 68 2.22 -0.04 -5.47
C GLY A 68 1.78 -0.73 -4.18
N SER A 69 2.51 -0.52 -3.10
CA SER A 69 2.28 -1.21 -1.83
C SER A 69 2.49 -0.33 -0.61
N ILE A 70 1.87 -0.72 0.48
CA ILE A 70 2.04 -0.15 1.80
C ILE A 70 2.04 -1.26 2.84
N ILE A 71 2.99 -1.20 3.78
CA ILE A 71 3.05 -2.12 4.91
C ILE A 71 2.81 -1.33 6.19
N PHE A 72 1.87 -1.78 6.97
CA PHE A 72 1.54 -1.16 8.26
C PHE A 72 1.28 -2.22 9.32
N HIS A 73 1.28 -1.82 10.57
CA HIS A 73 0.90 -2.69 11.68
C HIS A 73 -0.05 -1.99 12.65
N PHE A 74 -0.75 -2.81 13.40
CA PHE A 74 -1.49 -2.38 14.58
C PHE A 74 -0.56 -2.37 15.80
N ASP A 75 -0.99 -1.75 16.90
CA ASP A 75 -0.27 -1.78 18.17
C ASP A 75 -0.49 -3.09 18.96
N HIS A 76 -1.13 -4.07 18.33
CA HIS A 76 -1.47 -5.39 18.88
C HIS A 76 -1.65 -6.41 17.76
N SER A 77 -1.66 -7.70 18.12
CA SER A 77 -2.07 -8.75 17.17
C SER A 77 -3.58 -8.70 16.95
N VAL A 78 -4.00 -8.65 15.69
CA VAL A 78 -5.41 -8.76 15.32
C VAL A 78 -5.87 -10.20 15.57
N ALA A 79 -6.97 -10.36 16.31
CA ALA A 79 -7.53 -11.67 16.58
C ALA A 79 -8.31 -12.17 15.35
N ASN A 80 -8.08 -13.42 14.96
CA ASN A 80 -8.90 -14.08 13.96
C ASN A 80 -10.11 -14.73 14.66
N VAL A 81 -11.30 -14.16 14.44
CA VAL A 81 -12.55 -14.61 15.08
C VAL A 81 -13.46 -15.26 14.04
N ALA A 82 -13.71 -16.56 14.20
CA ALA A 82 -14.54 -17.32 13.26
C ALA A 82 -15.92 -16.67 13.03
N GLY A 83 -16.25 -16.43 11.75
CA GLY A 83 -17.54 -15.85 11.34
C GLY A 83 -17.66 -14.34 11.53
N GLN A 84 -16.59 -13.65 11.90
CA GLN A 84 -16.53 -12.19 12.00
C GLN A 84 -15.51 -11.62 11.02
N LYS A 85 -15.58 -10.32 10.79
CA LYS A 85 -14.55 -9.57 10.06
C LYS A 85 -13.55 -9.04 11.08
N ASP A 86 -12.28 -9.32 10.84
CA ASP A 86 -11.22 -8.99 11.80
C ASP A 86 -10.72 -7.55 11.64
N PHE A 87 -10.74 -7.02 10.41
CA PHE A 87 -10.38 -5.62 10.10
C PHE A 87 -11.10 -5.13 8.84
N LEU A 88 -11.04 -3.83 8.61
CA LEU A 88 -11.58 -3.15 7.43
C LEU A 88 -10.47 -2.29 6.81
N ILE A 89 -10.35 -2.36 5.48
CA ILE A 89 -9.56 -1.44 4.67
C ILE A 89 -10.53 -0.67 3.79
N GLU A 90 -10.51 0.65 3.90
CA GLU A 90 -11.31 1.53 3.05
C GLU A 90 -10.45 2.03 1.90
N GLY A 91 -10.95 1.85 0.68
CA GLY A 91 -10.37 2.40 -0.55
C GLY A 91 -11.18 3.59 -1.07
N ASN A 92 -10.75 4.13 -2.19
CA ASN A 92 -11.42 5.24 -2.87
C ASN A 92 -12.34 4.78 -4.02
N ALA A 93 -12.80 3.53 -3.97
CA ALA A 93 -13.71 2.99 -4.97
C ALA A 93 -15.10 3.62 -4.88
N PHE A 94 -15.73 3.87 -6.03
CA PHE A 94 -17.10 4.36 -6.12
C PHE A 94 -17.84 3.65 -7.25
N GLU A 95 -19.15 3.87 -7.36
CA GLU A 95 -19.97 3.21 -8.39
C GLU A 95 -19.41 3.42 -9.79
N GLY A 96 -19.19 2.31 -10.51
CA GLY A 96 -18.60 2.32 -11.86
C GLY A 96 -17.08 2.45 -11.91
N ASN A 97 -16.40 2.58 -10.77
CA ASN A 97 -14.94 2.68 -10.69
C ASN A 97 -14.42 1.88 -9.50
N SER A 98 -13.88 0.70 -9.77
CA SER A 98 -13.25 -0.14 -8.75
C SER A 98 -11.74 0.09 -8.66
N GLU A 99 -11.21 0.07 -7.45
CA GLU A 99 -9.78 0.14 -7.16
C GLU A 99 -9.36 -1.16 -6.43
N PRO A 100 -9.18 -2.27 -7.17
CA PRO A 100 -8.86 -3.55 -6.56
C PRO A 100 -7.44 -3.56 -5.99
N GLY A 101 -7.26 -4.29 -4.90
CA GLY A 101 -5.97 -4.50 -4.27
C GLY A 101 -5.84 -5.89 -3.69
N ILE A 102 -4.62 -6.34 -3.50
CA ILE A 102 -4.29 -7.57 -2.79
C ILE A 102 -4.02 -7.21 -1.33
N VAL A 103 -4.59 -7.98 -0.42
CA VAL A 103 -4.34 -7.84 1.01
C VAL A 103 -3.56 -9.04 1.49
N MET A 104 -2.43 -8.78 2.11
CA MET A 104 -1.60 -9.81 2.72
C MET A 104 -1.47 -9.53 4.22
N VAL A 105 -1.33 -10.58 5.00
CA VAL A 105 -1.11 -10.51 6.44
C VAL A 105 0.13 -11.28 6.84
N SER A 106 0.85 -10.77 7.81
CA SER A 106 1.99 -11.43 8.44
C SER A 106 1.85 -11.32 9.95
N LYS A 107 2.30 -12.33 10.67
CA LYS A 107 2.38 -12.30 12.12
C LYS A 107 3.84 -12.17 12.50
N ASP A 108 4.17 -11.16 13.27
CA ASP A 108 5.49 -11.00 13.89
C ASP A 108 5.71 -12.12 14.94
N VAL A 109 6.26 -13.24 14.47
CA VAL A 109 6.45 -14.47 15.28
C VAL A 109 7.64 -14.32 16.21
N ASN A 110 8.70 -13.69 15.72
CA ASN A 110 9.93 -13.50 16.46
C ASN A 110 9.89 -12.23 17.35
N ARG A 111 8.85 -11.40 17.22
CA ARG A 111 8.61 -10.17 17.98
C ARG A 111 9.73 -9.14 17.85
N ASN A 112 10.33 -9.06 16.65
CA ASN A 112 11.38 -8.10 16.36
C ASN A 112 10.84 -6.78 15.79
N GLY A 113 9.55 -6.75 15.39
CA GLY A 113 8.89 -5.60 14.84
C GLY A 113 9.28 -5.26 13.40
N ILE A 114 9.83 -6.21 12.71
CA ILE A 114 10.23 -6.09 11.32
C ILE A 114 9.27 -6.97 10.50
N ALA A 115 8.89 -6.53 9.31
CA ALA A 115 8.00 -7.26 8.42
C ALA A 115 8.77 -8.34 7.63
N ASP A 116 9.53 -9.18 8.33
CA ASP A 116 10.42 -10.22 7.78
C ASP A 116 9.88 -11.65 7.97
N ASP A 117 8.74 -11.79 8.61
CA ASP A 117 8.04 -13.07 8.77
C ASP A 117 7.20 -13.44 7.52
N PRO A 118 6.76 -14.71 7.36
CA PRO A 118 5.97 -15.13 6.19
C PRO A 118 4.68 -14.33 6.01
N TRP A 119 4.42 -13.94 4.78
CA TRP A 119 3.20 -13.26 4.35
C TRP A 119 2.19 -14.25 3.77
N TYR A 120 0.92 -14.03 4.07
CA TYR A 120 -0.20 -14.82 3.59
C TYR A 120 -1.22 -13.92 2.89
N GLU A 121 -1.52 -14.23 1.63
CA GLU A 121 -2.55 -13.54 0.87
C GLU A 121 -3.94 -13.92 1.40
N LEU A 122 -4.78 -12.93 1.60
CA LEU A 122 -6.18 -13.15 1.96
C LEU A 122 -7.02 -13.35 0.70
N SER A 123 -7.91 -14.35 0.74
CA SER A 123 -8.82 -14.61 -0.38
C SER A 123 -9.75 -13.42 -0.61
N GLY A 124 -9.72 -12.91 -1.83
CA GLY A 124 -10.53 -11.80 -2.29
C GLY A 124 -11.70 -12.22 -3.19
N SER A 125 -12.38 -11.21 -3.78
CA SER A 125 -13.46 -11.46 -4.74
C SER A 125 -12.97 -12.12 -6.01
N ALA A 126 -11.74 -11.82 -6.45
CA ALA A 126 -11.14 -12.38 -7.65
C ALA A 126 -10.91 -13.89 -7.59
N ASP A 127 -10.71 -14.47 -6.39
CA ASP A 127 -10.57 -15.92 -6.21
C ASP A 127 -11.86 -16.68 -6.50
N ARG A 128 -13.00 -16.00 -6.47
CA ARG A 128 -14.34 -16.57 -6.71
C ARG A 128 -14.82 -16.36 -8.14
N GLU A 129 -14.04 -15.64 -8.91
CA GLU A 129 -14.35 -15.35 -10.32
C GLU A 129 -13.90 -16.49 -11.24
N THR A 130 -14.27 -16.38 -12.52
CA THR A 130 -13.88 -17.37 -13.54
C THR A 130 -12.37 -17.59 -13.59
N PRO A 131 -11.90 -18.82 -13.87
CA PRO A 131 -10.46 -19.10 -14.04
C PRO A 131 -9.79 -18.13 -15.01
N ASN A 132 -8.57 -17.70 -14.70
CA ASN A 132 -7.71 -16.80 -15.46
C ASN A 132 -7.82 -15.29 -15.15
N LYS A 133 -8.54 -14.86 -14.13
CA LYS A 133 -8.46 -13.45 -13.67
C LYS A 133 -7.26 -13.17 -12.78
N LEU A 134 -6.78 -14.15 -12.02
CA LEU A 134 -5.58 -14.03 -11.20
C LEU A 134 -4.36 -14.52 -12.00
N VAL A 135 -3.34 -13.69 -12.08
CA VAL A 135 -2.09 -14.00 -12.73
C VAL A 135 -0.96 -13.81 -11.72
N TYR A 136 -0.49 -14.91 -11.15
CA TYR A 136 0.67 -14.87 -10.25
C TYR A 136 1.97 -14.69 -11.04
N GLY A 137 2.96 -14.04 -10.40
CA GLY A 137 4.22 -13.71 -11.03
C GLY A 137 4.07 -12.71 -12.20
N TYR A 138 3.03 -11.88 -12.17
CA TYR A 138 2.89 -10.76 -13.10
C TYR A 138 3.76 -9.60 -12.63
N GLU A 139 4.60 -9.12 -13.54
CA GLU A 139 5.56 -8.04 -13.25
C GLU A 139 5.39 -6.91 -14.25
N VAL A 140 5.42 -5.69 -13.76
CA VAL A 140 5.38 -4.47 -14.57
C VAL A 140 6.63 -3.65 -14.30
N THR A 141 7.30 -3.24 -15.37
CA THR A 141 8.44 -2.33 -15.33
C THR A 141 8.01 -0.96 -15.84
N TYR A 142 8.14 0.06 -15.00
CA TYR A 142 7.89 1.45 -15.34
C TYR A 142 9.19 2.15 -15.74
N THR A 143 9.15 2.95 -16.79
CA THR A 143 10.27 3.79 -17.20
C THR A 143 10.02 5.22 -16.78
N ALA A 144 10.84 5.75 -15.88
CA ALA A 144 10.71 7.13 -15.43
C ALA A 144 10.79 8.10 -16.62
N SER A 145 9.80 8.99 -16.72
CA SER A 145 9.67 9.94 -17.82
C SER A 145 9.25 11.29 -17.24
N PRO A 146 10.21 12.18 -16.93
CA PRO A 146 9.93 13.42 -16.22
C PRO A 146 8.89 14.27 -16.93
N MET A 147 7.84 14.66 -16.22
CA MET A 147 6.75 15.51 -16.70
C MET A 147 6.03 14.97 -17.96
N GLN A 148 6.11 13.68 -18.22
CA GLN A 148 5.48 12.99 -19.36
C GLN A 148 4.63 11.82 -18.86
N ASP A 149 3.88 11.18 -19.77
CA ASP A 149 3.28 9.87 -19.50
C ASP A 149 4.37 8.88 -19.10
N ILE A 150 4.06 7.96 -18.19
CA ILE A 150 5.02 6.97 -17.70
C ILE A 150 4.85 5.66 -18.48
N PRO A 151 5.75 5.33 -19.42
CA PRO A 151 5.69 4.07 -20.15
C PRO A 151 5.89 2.88 -19.22
N TRP A 152 5.21 1.78 -19.53
CA TRP A 152 5.43 0.51 -18.86
C TRP A 152 5.47 -0.66 -19.85
N THR A 153 6.16 -1.71 -19.44
CA THR A 153 6.14 -3.03 -20.06
C THR A 153 5.89 -4.09 -19.01
N ASP A 154 5.38 -5.26 -19.42
CA ASP A 154 5.18 -6.38 -18.53
C ASP A 154 5.95 -7.63 -18.95
N ASN A 155 6.00 -8.63 -18.09
CA ASN A 155 6.66 -9.91 -18.34
C ASN A 155 5.82 -10.88 -19.21
N LYS A 156 4.70 -10.43 -19.78
CA LYS A 156 3.85 -11.17 -20.73
C LYS A 156 3.91 -10.59 -22.14
N GLY A 157 4.73 -9.54 -22.35
CA GLY A 157 4.88 -8.87 -23.64
C GLY A 157 3.90 -7.72 -23.88
N GLY A 158 3.15 -7.34 -22.85
CA GLY A 158 2.30 -6.16 -22.88
C GLY A 158 3.09 -4.87 -22.66
N SER A 159 2.53 -3.76 -23.11
CA SER A 159 3.08 -2.43 -22.92
C SER A 159 1.97 -1.39 -22.92
N GLY A 160 2.23 -0.24 -22.30
CA GLY A 160 1.31 0.87 -22.25
C GLY A 160 1.93 2.06 -21.53
N LYS A 161 1.10 2.90 -20.96
CA LYS A 161 1.53 4.08 -20.21
C LYS A 161 0.56 4.41 -19.09
N VAL A 162 1.06 5.01 -18.03
CA VAL A 162 0.26 5.75 -17.06
C VAL A 162 0.12 7.17 -17.63
N GLU A 163 -1.07 7.51 -18.08
CA GLU A 163 -1.33 8.80 -18.73
C GLU A 163 -1.36 9.93 -17.71
N ARG A 164 -0.72 11.03 -18.06
CA ARG A 164 -0.81 12.25 -17.26
C ARG A 164 -2.14 12.95 -17.44
N ASN A 165 -2.67 13.41 -16.33
CA ASN A 165 -3.84 14.24 -16.28
C ASN A 165 -3.42 15.72 -16.19
N THR A 166 -4.01 16.58 -17.01
CA THR A 166 -3.72 18.02 -17.02
C THR A 166 -4.05 18.74 -15.71
N TYR A 167 -4.92 18.16 -14.89
CA TYR A 167 -5.28 18.68 -13.56
C TYR A 167 -4.26 18.30 -12.47
N HIS A 168 -3.35 17.36 -12.75
CA HIS A 168 -2.32 16.88 -11.83
C HIS A 168 -0.96 17.05 -12.49
N SER A 169 -0.33 18.21 -12.27
CA SER A 169 0.87 18.63 -13.00
C SER A 169 2.21 18.17 -12.39
N GLN A 170 2.20 17.54 -11.20
CA GLN A 170 3.42 17.04 -10.55
C GLN A 170 3.96 15.78 -11.25
N GLU A 171 5.15 15.33 -10.85
CA GLU A 171 5.67 14.04 -11.27
C GLU A 171 4.82 12.88 -10.78
N TYR A 172 4.65 11.84 -11.62
CA TYR A 172 3.81 10.67 -11.33
C TYR A 172 4.60 9.49 -10.78
N TYR A 173 5.91 9.51 -10.78
CA TYR A 173 6.73 8.50 -10.11
C TYR A 173 7.28 9.02 -8.78
N PRO A 174 7.60 8.14 -7.82
CA PRO A 174 8.17 8.53 -6.54
C PRO A 174 9.47 9.32 -6.71
N LEU A 175 9.62 10.41 -5.96
CA LEU A 175 10.79 11.31 -6.02
C LEU A 175 11.81 11.06 -4.89
N TRP A 176 11.60 10.05 -4.07
CA TRP A 176 12.46 9.66 -2.95
C TRP A 176 13.19 8.35 -3.18
#